data_3471d07b27f0a4130c9730476e01010e
#
_entry.id   3471d07b27f0a4130c9730476e01010e
#
_cell.length_a   1.000
_cell.length_b   1.000
_cell.length_c   1.000
_cell.angle_alpha   90.00
_cell.angle_beta   90.00
_cell.angle_gamma   90.00
#
_symmetry.space_group_name_H-M   'P 1'
#
loop_
_entity.id
_entity.type
_entity.pdbx_description
1 polymer ?
#
loop_
_entity_poly.entity_id
_entity_poly.type
_entity_poly.pdbx_seq_one_letter_code
_entity_poly.pdbx_strand_id
1 'polypeptide(L)'
;MGFGNEGDSATPEEQGTLYLPRILLDSPDGTAVNRLIQTWYEENQRDTKESGQTDALEADGLPIWDPMWDHVWYAANTWDGMLSVGILCRNVFGSVHVQGGWAFDLDHGTLLDNQEVLAQVGISQFVQAVRQELRAMVTQEWDAIAQRSAQPGDVIAEHAEENRDRRLAEIQSGQHDPEDPAVFVTGDGAVCLSVWNPSQEYYYDGGDEDWTTLITLHAASTLQNAG
;
A
#
# COMPACT_ATOMS: atom_id res chain seq x y z
N MET A 1 -18.34 5.99 -16.28
CA MET A 1 -18.73 5.81 -14.87
C MET A 1 -18.40 7.12 -14.17
N GLY A 2 -19.39 7.75 -13.54
CA GLY A 2 -19.13 8.97 -12.79
C GLY A 2 -18.27 8.65 -11.58
N PHE A 3 -17.40 9.57 -11.20
CA PHE A 3 -16.79 9.52 -9.87
C PHE A 3 -17.95 9.66 -8.89
N GLY A 4 -18.27 8.60 -8.18
CA GLY A 4 -19.22 8.64 -7.09
C GLY A 4 -18.69 9.57 -6.02
N ASN A 5 -19.59 10.30 -5.40
CA ASN A 5 -19.32 11.07 -4.18
C ASN A 5 -18.69 10.16 -3.12
N GLU A 6 -17.92 10.76 -2.23
CA GLU A 6 -17.38 10.24 -0.97
C GLU A 6 -17.90 8.84 -0.60
N GLY A 7 -17.06 7.81 -0.78
CA GLY A 7 -17.34 6.48 -0.25
C GLY A 7 -17.44 5.33 -1.26
N ASP A 8 -17.33 5.57 -2.56
CA ASP A 8 -17.26 4.48 -3.54
C ASP A 8 -15.84 3.87 -3.64
N SER A 9 -15.34 3.39 -2.51
CA SER A 9 -14.35 2.33 -2.54
C SER A 9 -15.12 1.03 -2.79
N ALA A 10 -15.14 0.56 -4.03
CA ALA A 10 -15.62 -0.79 -4.32
C ALA A 10 -14.65 -1.77 -3.65
N THR A 11 -14.97 -2.19 -2.43
CA THR A 11 -14.30 -3.36 -1.84
C THR A 11 -14.92 -4.57 -2.51
N PRO A 12 -14.17 -5.32 -3.32
CA PRO A 12 -14.73 -6.52 -3.93
C PRO A 12 -15.02 -7.54 -2.84
N GLU A 13 -16.27 -7.97 -2.76
CA GLU A 13 -16.66 -9.06 -1.85
C GLU A 13 -16.33 -10.43 -2.43
N GLU A 14 -15.96 -10.50 -3.72
CA GLU A 14 -15.73 -11.76 -4.44
C GLU A 14 -14.28 -11.89 -4.88
N GLN A 15 -13.73 -13.09 -4.68
CA GLN A 15 -12.39 -13.47 -5.08
C GLN A 15 -12.21 -13.35 -6.61
N GLY A 16 -11.06 -12.83 -7.05
CA GLY A 16 -10.74 -12.65 -8.47
C GLY A 16 -11.34 -11.41 -9.12
N THR A 17 -11.86 -10.45 -8.36
CA THR A 17 -12.47 -9.24 -8.91
C THR A 17 -11.40 -8.18 -9.21
N LEU A 18 -11.52 -7.57 -10.39
CA LEU A 18 -10.66 -6.51 -10.86
C LEU A 18 -11.45 -5.25 -11.16
N TYR A 19 -11.13 -4.17 -10.49
CA TYR A 19 -11.63 -2.83 -10.78
C TYR A 19 -10.47 -1.86 -10.95
N LEU A 20 -10.30 -1.32 -12.15
CA LEU A 20 -9.28 -0.30 -12.43
C LEU A 20 -9.93 1.07 -12.61
N PRO A 21 -9.27 2.15 -12.15
CA PRO A 21 -9.75 3.49 -12.33
C PRO A 21 -9.59 3.94 -13.79
N ARG A 22 -10.46 4.87 -14.20
CA ARG A 22 -10.27 5.68 -15.39
C ARG A 22 -10.35 7.15 -15.01
N ILE A 23 -9.27 7.86 -15.21
CA ILE A 23 -9.20 9.30 -14.94
C ILE A 23 -10.01 10.03 -16.02
N LEU A 24 -11.01 10.80 -15.61
CA LEU A 24 -11.90 11.56 -16.52
C LEU A 24 -11.53 13.04 -16.60
N LEU A 25 -10.39 13.44 -16.06
CA LEU A 25 -9.87 14.79 -16.23
C LEU A 25 -9.47 14.98 -17.69
N ASP A 26 -10.00 16.05 -18.31
CA ASP A 26 -9.66 16.45 -19.69
C ASP A 26 -8.32 17.19 -19.68
N SER A 27 -7.25 16.44 -19.41
CA SER A 27 -5.90 16.96 -19.34
C SER A 27 -4.88 15.99 -19.94
N PRO A 28 -3.71 16.48 -20.39
CA PRO A 28 -2.62 15.63 -20.84
C PRO A 28 -2.19 14.61 -19.79
N ASP A 29 -2.12 15.02 -18.52
CA ASP A 29 -1.69 14.21 -17.39
C ASP A 29 -2.71 13.11 -17.07
N GLY A 30 -4.02 13.44 -17.08
CA GLY A 30 -5.07 12.43 -16.95
C GLY A 30 -5.00 11.36 -18.05
N THR A 31 -4.70 11.79 -19.28
CA THR A 31 -4.48 10.88 -20.42
C THR A 31 -3.23 10.03 -20.22
N ALA A 32 -2.13 10.61 -19.73
CA ALA A 32 -0.87 9.89 -19.48
C ALA A 32 -1.07 8.82 -18.39
N VAL A 33 -1.72 9.16 -17.28
CA VAL A 33 -2.00 8.21 -16.19
C VAL A 33 -2.90 7.08 -16.66
N ASN A 34 -3.92 7.34 -17.47
CA ASN A 34 -4.75 6.27 -18.04
C ASN A 34 -3.93 5.29 -18.89
N ARG A 35 -2.90 5.76 -19.60
CA ARG A 35 -1.99 4.88 -20.35
C ARG A 35 -1.11 4.04 -19.40
N LEU A 36 -0.61 4.63 -18.31
CA LEU A 36 0.14 3.88 -17.31
C LEU A 36 -0.69 2.76 -16.70
N ILE A 37 -1.93 3.05 -16.31
CA ILE A 37 -2.89 2.05 -15.79
C ILE A 37 -3.11 0.93 -16.80
N GLN A 38 -3.31 1.27 -18.07
CA GLN A 38 -3.49 0.30 -19.13
C GLN A 38 -2.25 -0.58 -19.36
N THR A 39 -1.05 0.04 -19.37
CA THR A 39 0.21 -0.69 -19.51
C THR A 39 0.42 -1.65 -18.34
N TRP A 40 0.22 -1.18 -17.11
CA TRP A 40 0.30 -2.02 -15.92
C TRP A 40 -0.64 -3.23 -16.00
N TYR A 41 -1.87 -3.02 -16.44
CA TYR A 41 -2.85 -4.10 -16.66
C TYR A 41 -2.35 -5.12 -17.69
N GLU A 42 -1.86 -4.66 -18.84
CA GLU A 42 -1.40 -5.53 -19.93
C GLU A 42 -0.16 -6.33 -19.54
N GLU A 43 0.77 -5.74 -18.79
CA GLU A 43 1.96 -6.40 -18.28
C GLU A 43 1.61 -7.50 -17.28
N ASN A 44 0.77 -7.22 -16.31
CA ASN A 44 0.35 -8.22 -15.33
C ASN A 44 -0.42 -9.39 -15.99
N GLN A 45 -1.24 -9.10 -17.01
CA GLN A 45 -1.91 -10.18 -17.77
C GLN A 45 -0.94 -11.04 -18.58
N ARG A 46 0.10 -10.42 -19.13
CA ARG A 46 1.10 -11.15 -19.93
C ARG A 46 1.90 -12.11 -19.05
N ASP A 47 2.37 -11.63 -17.91
CA ASP A 47 3.20 -12.42 -17.00
C ASP A 47 2.45 -13.64 -16.48
N THR A 48 1.18 -13.51 -16.21
CA THR A 48 0.30 -14.63 -15.83
C THR A 48 0.19 -15.68 -16.93
N LYS A 49 0.06 -15.26 -18.18
CA LYS A 49 -0.01 -16.19 -19.33
C LYS A 49 1.30 -16.92 -19.56
N GLU A 50 2.43 -16.23 -19.40
CA GLU A 50 3.76 -16.82 -19.61
C GLU A 50 4.15 -17.80 -18.51
N SER A 51 3.64 -17.62 -17.29
CA SER A 51 3.87 -18.53 -16.15
C SER A 51 3.15 -19.88 -16.27
N GLY A 52 2.26 -20.07 -17.25
CA GLY A 52 1.51 -21.31 -17.45
C GLY A 52 0.43 -21.60 -16.40
N GLN A 53 0.14 -20.63 -15.54
CA GLN A 53 -0.88 -20.76 -14.49
C GLN A 53 -2.31 -20.47 -14.99
N THR A 54 -2.45 -20.23 -16.29
CA THR A 54 -3.72 -19.88 -16.94
C THR A 54 -4.75 -21.00 -16.94
N ASP A 55 -4.34 -22.27 -16.92
CA ASP A 55 -5.22 -23.40 -17.18
C ASP A 55 -6.29 -23.65 -16.11
N ALA A 56 -6.05 -23.23 -14.88
CA ALA A 56 -6.96 -23.51 -13.77
C ALA A 56 -8.10 -22.49 -13.62
N LEU A 57 -7.93 -21.26 -14.11
CA LEU A 57 -8.87 -20.16 -13.90
C LEU A 57 -9.60 -19.74 -15.21
N GLU A 58 -9.06 -20.09 -16.39
CA GLU A 58 -9.76 -19.90 -17.68
C GLU A 58 -11.10 -20.64 -17.74
N ALA A 59 -11.27 -21.69 -16.93
CA ALA A 59 -12.48 -22.47 -16.86
C ALA A 59 -13.71 -21.64 -16.43
N ASP A 60 -13.50 -20.56 -15.64
CA ASP A 60 -14.56 -19.72 -15.12
C ASP A 60 -14.67 -18.36 -15.84
N GLY A 61 -13.87 -18.12 -16.88
CA GLY A 61 -13.94 -16.91 -17.72
C GLY A 61 -13.47 -15.62 -17.03
N LEU A 62 -12.80 -15.73 -15.89
CA LEU A 62 -12.25 -14.59 -15.17
C LEU A 62 -10.83 -14.27 -15.67
N PRO A 63 -10.46 -12.99 -15.80
CA PRO A 63 -9.10 -12.62 -16.12
C PRO A 63 -8.18 -13.08 -14.98
N ILE A 64 -7.12 -13.81 -15.33
CA ILE A 64 -6.15 -14.29 -14.38
C ILE A 64 -5.17 -13.17 -14.11
N TRP A 65 -5.03 -12.84 -12.83
CA TRP A 65 -4.02 -11.96 -12.28
C TRP A 65 -2.83 -12.76 -11.80
N ASP A 66 -1.75 -12.07 -11.55
CA ASP A 66 -0.67 -12.61 -10.74
C ASP A 66 -1.31 -13.42 -9.59
N PRO A 67 -0.97 -14.72 -9.45
CA PRO A 67 -1.54 -15.59 -8.43
C PRO A 67 -1.32 -15.09 -6.99
N MET A 68 -0.45 -14.10 -6.82
CA MET A 68 -0.25 -13.39 -5.55
C MET A 68 -1.39 -12.45 -5.19
N TRP A 69 -2.21 -11.98 -6.18
CA TRP A 69 -3.28 -11.02 -5.93
C TRP A 69 -4.65 -11.69 -5.95
N ASP A 70 -5.32 -11.62 -4.81
CA ASP A 70 -6.67 -12.13 -4.60
C ASP A 70 -7.72 -11.14 -5.12
N HIS A 71 -7.47 -9.85 -4.89
CA HIS A 71 -8.34 -8.75 -5.32
C HIS A 71 -7.53 -7.53 -5.75
N VAL A 72 -8.02 -6.87 -6.80
CA VAL A 72 -7.51 -5.57 -7.25
C VAL A 72 -8.67 -4.60 -7.36
N TRP A 73 -8.59 -3.48 -6.66
CA TRP A 73 -9.60 -2.43 -6.71
C TRP A 73 -8.95 -1.05 -6.72
N TYR A 74 -9.75 -0.01 -6.89
CA TYR A 74 -9.27 1.36 -6.77
C TYR A 74 -10.03 2.11 -5.68
N ALA A 75 -9.37 3.12 -5.14
CA ALA A 75 -9.99 4.15 -4.33
C ALA A 75 -9.75 5.52 -4.99
N ALA A 76 -10.72 6.41 -4.87
CA ALA A 76 -10.59 7.77 -5.37
C ALA A 76 -11.23 8.72 -4.36
N ASN A 77 -10.46 9.72 -3.93
CA ASN A 77 -10.90 10.72 -2.96
C ASN A 77 -10.55 12.12 -3.43
N THR A 78 -11.32 13.08 -2.96
CA THR A 78 -10.97 14.49 -3.09
C THR A 78 -10.64 15.06 -1.72
N TRP A 79 -9.56 15.83 -1.64
CA TRP A 79 -9.14 16.51 -0.44
C TRP A 79 -8.44 17.83 -0.80
N ASP A 80 -8.89 18.92 -0.23
CA ASP A 80 -8.30 20.28 -0.38
C ASP A 80 -7.92 20.65 -1.83
N GLY A 81 -8.87 20.47 -2.75
CA GLY A 81 -8.65 20.77 -4.18
C GLY A 81 -7.84 19.73 -4.96
N MET A 82 -7.47 18.62 -4.33
CA MET A 82 -6.74 17.51 -4.92
C MET A 82 -7.67 16.32 -5.16
N LEU A 83 -7.57 15.69 -6.32
CA LEU A 83 -8.10 14.34 -6.58
C LEU A 83 -6.97 13.34 -6.40
N SER A 84 -7.12 12.42 -5.45
CA SER A 84 -6.20 11.30 -5.28
C SER A 84 -6.86 10.00 -5.73
N VAL A 85 -6.12 9.21 -6.52
CA VAL A 85 -6.57 7.92 -7.05
C VAL A 85 -5.50 6.87 -6.75
N GLY A 86 -5.89 5.76 -6.14
CA GLY A 86 -4.99 4.65 -5.82
C GLY A 86 -5.50 3.34 -6.40
N ILE A 87 -4.60 2.50 -6.90
CA ILE A 87 -4.85 1.08 -7.15
C ILE A 87 -4.37 0.31 -5.93
N LEU A 88 -5.26 -0.45 -5.34
CA LEU A 88 -5.00 -1.29 -4.18
C LEU A 88 -5.13 -2.76 -4.58
N CYS A 89 -4.25 -3.58 -4.04
CA CYS A 89 -4.27 -5.02 -4.24
C CYS A 89 -4.27 -5.71 -2.89
N ARG A 90 -5.02 -6.79 -2.75
CA ARG A 90 -4.92 -7.69 -1.61
C ARG A 90 -4.27 -8.98 -2.07
N ASN A 91 -3.22 -9.40 -1.39
CA ASN A 91 -2.57 -10.66 -1.68
C ASN A 91 -3.34 -11.85 -1.05
N VAL A 92 -2.98 -13.07 -1.47
CA VAL A 92 -3.60 -14.31 -0.96
C VAL A 92 -3.44 -14.51 0.55
N PHE A 93 -2.54 -13.77 1.20
CA PHE A 93 -2.34 -13.78 2.65
C PHE A 93 -3.17 -12.72 3.38
N GLY A 94 -3.96 -11.93 2.64
CA GLY A 94 -4.84 -10.90 3.18
C GLY A 94 -4.21 -9.52 3.38
N SER A 95 -2.93 -9.34 3.05
CA SER A 95 -2.26 -8.04 3.14
C SER A 95 -2.69 -7.13 1.99
N VAL A 96 -2.95 -5.86 2.30
CA VAL A 96 -3.32 -4.83 1.31
C VAL A 96 -2.12 -3.99 0.95
N HIS A 97 -1.98 -3.69 -0.33
CA HIS A 97 -0.87 -2.92 -0.90
C HIS A 97 -1.38 -1.81 -1.80
N VAL A 98 -0.69 -0.68 -1.83
CA VAL A 98 -0.86 0.37 -2.84
C VAL A 98 0.09 0.04 -3.99
N GLN A 99 -0.46 -0.33 -5.14
CA GLN A 99 0.29 -0.67 -6.36
C GLN A 99 0.53 0.54 -7.26
N GLY A 100 -0.35 1.51 -7.22
CA GLY A 100 -0.24 2.75 -7.95
C GLY A 100 -0.98 3.86 -7.23
N GLY A 101 -0.45 5.07 -7.29
CA GLY A 101 -1.06 6.24 -6.68
C GLY A 101 -0.79 7.47 -7.53
N TRP A 102 -1.81 8.29 -7.72
CA TRP A 102 -1.73 9.53 -8.47
C TRP A 102 -2.57 10.59 -7.80
N ALA A 103 -2.07 11.81 -7.77
CA ALA A 103 -2.82 12.94 -7.27
C ALA A 103 -2.82 14.06 -8.32
N PHE A 104 -3.96 14.72 -8.48
CA PHE A 104 -4.16 15.79 -9.46
C PHE A 104 -4.63 17.04 -8.75
N ASP A 105 -4.04 18.18 -9.09
CA ASP A 105 -4.63 19.49 -8.83
C ASP A 105 -5.92 19.61 -9.65
N LEU A 106 -7.05 19.77 -8.99
CA LEU A 106 -8.36 19.85 -9.66
C LEU A 106 -8.59 21.16 -10.40
N ASP A 107 -7.93 22.24 -10.00
CA ASP A 107 -8.08 23.55 -10.65
C ASP A 107 -7.37 23.59 -12.00
N HIS A 108 -6.25 22.87 -12.13
CA HIS A 108 -5.40 22.88 -13.31
C HIS A 108 -5.43 21.55 -14.09
N GLY A 109 -5.92 20.47 -13.49
CA GLY A 109 -5.90 19.14 -14.06
C GLY A 109 -4.49 18.55 -14.20
N THR A 110 -3.51 19.07 -13.45
CA THR A 110 -2.10 18.66 -13.50
C THR A 110 -1.82 17.59 -12.49
N LEU A 111 -0.95 16.63 -12.85
CA LEU A 111 -0.43 15.60 -11.94
C LEU A 111 0.52 16.26 -10.95
N LEU A 112 0.32 15.97 -9.68
CA LEU A 112 1.21 16.40 -8.59
C LEU A 112 2.27 15.32 -8.36
N ASP A 113 3.50 15.74 -8.08
CA ASP A 113 4.52 14.82 -7.60
C ASP A 113 4.34 14.50 -6.11
N ASN A 114 5.05 13.47 -5.62
CA ASN A 114 4.94 13.05 -4.22
C ASN A 114 5.32 14.17 -3.23
N GLN A 115 6.25 15.06 -3.58
CA GLN A 115 6.66 16.16 -2.68
C GLN A 115 5.55 17.20 -2.57
N GLU A 116 4.89 17.53 -3.70
CA GLU A 116 3.74 18.44 -3.74
C GLU A 116 2.57 17.86 -2.94
N VAL A 117 2.26 16.57 -3.12
CA VAL A 117 1.20 15.86 -2.36
C VAL A 117 1.50 15.91 -0.86
N LEU A 118 2.71 15.51 -0.45
CA LEU A 118 3.10 15.48 0.96
C LEU A 118 3.11 16.88 1.59
N ALA A 119 3.54 17.90 0.85
CA ALA A 119 3.50 19.28 1.31
C ALA A 119 2.06 19.76 1.52
N GLN A 120 1.15 19.45 0.59
CA GLN A 120 -0.25 19.86 0.66
C GLN A 120 -0.97 19.18 1.85
N VAL A 121 -0.70 17.89 2.12
CA VAL A 121 -1.25 17.20 3.30
C VAL A 121 -0.52 17.54 4.61
N GLY A 122 0.53 18.35 4.58
CA GLY A 122 1.25 18.82 5.77
C GLY A 122 2.26 17.82 6.34
N ILE A 123 2.75 16.88 5.55
CA ILE A 123 3.78 15.92 5.96
C ILE A 123 5.16 16.42 5.48
N SER A 124 5.85 17.18 6.33
CA SER A 124 7.14 17.80 5.98
C SER A 124 8.36 16.89 6.17
N GLN A 125 8.23 15.79 6.93
CA GLN A 125 9.31 14.87 7.25
C GLN A 125 8.89 13.43 6.94
N PHE A 126 8.60 13.18 5.67
CA PHE A 126 7.99 11.93 5.19
C PHE A 126 8.76 10.68 5.67
N VAL A 127 10.05 10.59 5.39
CA VAL A 127 10.88 9.44 5.78
C VAL A 127 10.86 9.23 7.31
N GLN A 128 10.88 10.31 8.09
CA GLN A 128 10.81 10.19 9.55
C GLN A 128 9.44 9.70 10.03
N ALA A 129 8.36 10.16 9.39
CA ALA A 129 7.01 9.68 9.67
C ALA A 129 6.87 8.18 9.37
N VAL A 130 7.37 7.72 8.22
CA VAL A 130 7.40 6.29 7.87
C VAL A 130 8.19 5.50 8.91
N ARG A 131 9.40 5.92 9.25
CA ARG A 131 10.23 5.24 10.27
C ARG A 131 9.55 5.20 11.65
N GLN A 132 8.79 6.24 12.00
CA GLN A 132 8.05 6.27 13.26
C GLN A 132 6.93 5.21 13.27
N GLU A 133 6.16 5.09 12.19
CA GLU A 133 5.11 4.07 12.07
C GLU A 133 5.71 2.66 12.08
N LEU A 134 6.77 2.42 11.31
CA LEU A 134 7.45 1.12 11.32
C LEU A 134 7.98 0.74 12.71
N ARG A 135 8.53 1.71 13.46
CA ARG A 135 8.98 1.47 14.83
C ARG A 135 7.83 1.12 15.77
N ALA A 136 6.69 1.82 15.63
CA ALA A 136 5.52 1.52 16.44
C ALA A 136 5.01 0.10 16.16
N MET A 137 4.94 -0.30 14.89
CA MET A 137 4.54 -1.66 14.48
C MET A 137 5.48 -2.72 15.07
N VAL A 138 6.79 -2.56 14.90
CA VAL A 138 7.80 -3.49 15.43
C VAL A 138 7.67 -3.63 16.95
N THR A 139 7.60 -2.50 17.64
CA THR A 139 7.51 -2.51 19.10
C THR A 139 6.24 -3.22 19.56
N GLN A 140 5.08 -2.88 18.98
CA GLN A 140 3.80 -3.48 19.35
C GLN A 140 3.79 -4.99 19.11
N GLU A 141 4.28 -5.45 17.98
CA GLU A 141 4.24 -6.86 17.62
C GLU A 141 5.21 -7.70 18.47
N TRP A 142 6.46 -7.26 18.57
CA TRP A 142 7.46 -8.01 19.33
C TRP A 142 7.21 -7.99 20.84
N ASP A 143 6.64 -6.92 21.38
CA ASP A 143 6.18 -6.90 22.77
C ASP A 143 5.01 -7.89 22.98
N ALA A 144 4.11 -8.02 22.00
CA ALA A 144 3.04 -9.02 22.05
C ALA A 144 3.57 -10.46 21.95
N ILE A 145 4.60 -10.71 21.13
CA ILE A 145 5.28 -12.00 21.03
C ILE A 145 5.97 -12.33 22.34
N ALA A 146 6.74 -11.41 22.91
CA ALA A 146 7.42 -11.60 24.19
C ALA A 146 6.46 -11.95 25.34
N GLN A 147 5.25 -11.37 25.33
CA GLN A 147 4.22 -11.66 26.32
C GLN A 147 3.60 -13.06 26.16
N ARG A 148 3.63 -13.64 24.93
CA ARG A 148 3.17 -15.02 24.68
C ARG A 148 4.19 -16.08 25.12
N SER A 149 5.44 -15.70 25.39
CA SER A 149 6.58 -16.60 25.64
C SER A 149 6.50 -17.40 26.94
N ALA A 150 5.37 -17.39 27.62
CA ALA A 150 5.15 -18.22 28.80
C ALA A 150 5.05 -19.74 28.51
N GLN A 151 5.12 -20.15 27.23
CA GLN A 151 5.16 -21.58 26.87
C GLN A 151 6.59 -22.03 26.59
N PRO A 152 7.12 -22.99 27.37
CA PRO A 152 8.46 -23.53 27.13
C PRO A 152 8.58 -24.14 25.71
N GLY A 153 9.60 -23.72 24.96
CA GLY A 153 9.88 -24.22 23.61
C GLY A 153 9.37 -23.36 22.47
N ASP A 154 8.80 -22.18 22.74
CA ASP A 154 8.54 -21.16 21.73
C ASP A 154 9.83 -20.36 21.45
N VAL A 155 10.61 -20.87 20.47
CA VAL A 155 11.89 -20.28 20.06
C VAL A 155 11.74 -18.82 19.61
N ILE A 156 10.60 -18.48 19.06
CA ILE A 156 10.30 -17.11 18.58
C ILE A 156 10.25 -16.15 19.75
N ALA A 157 9.53 -16.54 20.77
CA ALA A 157 9.37 -15.75 21.96
C ALA A 157 10.66 -15.66 22.78
N GLU A 158 11.49 -16.72 22.78
CA GLU A 158 12.79 -16.73 23.46
C GLU A 158 13.76 -15.69 22.89
N HIS A 159 13.64 -15.33 21.60
CA HIS A 159 14.46 -14.34 20.89
C HIS A 159 13.73 -13.03 20.54
N ALA A 160 12.54 -12.80 21.10
CA ALA A 160 11.71 -11.66 20.73
C ALA A 160 12.41 -10.30 20.93
N GLU A 161 13.09 -10.11 22.04
CA GLU A 161 13.81 -8.84 22.32
C GLU A 161 14.98 -8.62 21.35
N GLU A 162 15.77 -9.65 21.06
CA GLU A 162 16.90 -9.58 20.13
C GLU A 162 16.41 -9.24 18.71
N ASN A 163 15.35 -9.88 18.26
CA ASN A 163 14.75 -9.63 16.95
C ASN A 163 14.16 -8.22 16.86
N ARG A 164 13.43 -7.78 17.89
CA ARG A 164 12.93 -6.41 17.98
C ARG A 164 14.05 -5.38 17.82
N ASP A 165 15.13 -5.53 18.61
CA ASP A 165 16.23 -4.58 18.62
C ASP A 165 16.96 -4.56 17.26
N ARG A 166 17.12 -5.71 16.62
CA ARG A 166 17.65 -5.82 15.26
C ARG A 166 16.78 -5.05 14.25
N ARG A 167 15.47 -5.26 14.25
CA ARG A 167 14.53 -4.56 13.34
C ARG A 167 14.49 -3.06 13.57
N LEU A 168 14.54 -2.62 14.82
CA LEU A 168 14.64 -1.21 15.16
C LEU A 168 15.94 -0.58 14.63
N ALA A 169 17.06 -1.32 14.66
CA ALA A 169 18.33 -0.87 14.10
C ALA A 169 18.28 -0.78 12.56
N GLU A 170 17.65 -1.74 11.87
CA GLU A 170 17.43 -1.73 10.42
C GLU A 170 16.61 -0.50 9.99
N ILE A 171 15.49 -0.22 10.68
CA ILE A 171 14.69 0.98 10.43
C ILE A 171 15.51 2.25 10.66
N GLN A 172 16.32 2.28 11.70
CA GLN A 172 17.15 3.45 12.00
C GLN A 172 18.25 3.68 10.96
N SER A 173 18.82 2.63 10.39
CA SER A 173 19.84 2.72 9.34
C SER A 173 19.31 3.32 8.03
N GLY A 174 17.99 3.25 7.80
CA GLY A 174 17.34 3.66 6.55
C GLY A 174 17.43 2.62 5.44
N GLN A 175 17.77 1.38 5.77
CA GLN A 175 17.87 0.30 4.78
C GLN A 175 16.57 0.09 4.01
N HIS A 176 15.44 0.38 4.64
CA HIS A 176 14.10 0.17 4.10
C HIS A 176 13.33 1.49 3.92
N ASP A 177 14.03 2.60 3.80
CA ASP A 177 13.36 3.87 3.48
C ASP A 177 12.72 3.80 2.10
N PRO A 178 11.47 4.23 1.94
CA PRO A 178 10.81 4.17 0.63
C PRO A 178 11.44 5.18 -0.33
N GLU A 179 11.83 4.70 -1.51
CA GLU A 179 12.30 5.54 -2.62
C GLU A 179 11.11 5.74 -3.58
N ASP A 180 10.55 6.95 -3.64
CA ASP A 180 9.44 7.34 -4.51
C ASP A 180 8.24 6.35 -4.50
N PRO A 181 7.63 6.07 -3.34
CA PRO A 181 6.56 5.09 -3.24
C PRO A 181 5.28 5.61 -3.91
N ALA A 182 4.43 4.68 -4.38
CA ALA A 182 3.06 5.02 -4.72
C ALA A 182 2.32 5.51 -3.47
N VAL A 183 1.79 6.73 -3.52
CA VAL A 183 1.02 7.33 -2.42
C VAL A 183 -0.44 7.53 -2.82
N PHE A 184 -1.34 7.34 -1.87
CA PHE A 184 -2.76 7.56 -2.02
C PHE A 184 -3.26 8.42 -0.86
N VAL A 185 -3.99 9.50 -1.13
CA VAL A 185 -4.54 10.40 -0.11
C VAL A 185 -6.01 10.06 0.15
N THR A 186 -6.34 9.85 1.40
CA THR A 186 -7.72 9.57 1.85
C THR A 186 -8.57 10.83 1.91
N GLY A 187 -9.90 10.69 2.05
CA GLY A 187 -10.82 11.82 2.13
C GLY A 187 -10.64 12.71 3.36
N ASP A 188 -9.94 12.25 4.39
CA ASP A 188 -9.56 13.01 5.59
C ASP A 188 -8.12 13.57 5.54
N GLY A 189 -7.46 13.43 4.41
CA GLY A 189 -6.12 13.99 4.20
C GLY A 189 -4.98 13.13 4.76
N ALA A 190 -5.22 11.87 5.10
CA ALA A 190 -4.14 10.95 5.44
C ALA A 190 -3.48 10.37 4.18
N VAL A 191 -2.21 10.01 4.27
CA VAL A 191 -1.44 9.40 3.18
C VAL A 191 -1.27 7.93 3.44
N CYS A 192 -1.78 7.09 2.53
CA CYS A 192 -1.57 5.65 2.54
C CYS A 192 -0.47 5.27 1.54
N LEU A 193 0.40 4.37 1.94
CA LEU A 193 1.46 3.81 1.10
C LEU A 193 1.83 2.40 1.56
N SER A 194 2.41 1.63 0.65
CA SER A 194 3.01 0.34 0.99
C SER A 194 4.47 0.54 1.36
N VAL A 195 4.87 -0.08 2.46
CA VAL A 195 6.25 -0.07 2.96
C VAL A 195 6.69 -1.48 3.30
N TRP A 196 7.99 -1.69 3.39
CA TRP A 196 8.53 -2.93 3.91
C TRP A 196 7.90 -3.30 5.28
N ASN A 197 7.52 -4.56 5.44
CA ASN A 197 6.92 -5.05 6.68
C ASN A 197 7.97 -5.76 7.54
N PRO A 198 8.44 -5.14 8.62
CA PRO A 198 9.48 -5.69 9.46
C PRO A 198 9.04 -6.89 10.31
N SER A 199 7.72 -7.14 10.38
CA SER A 199 7.17 -8.17 11.24
C SER A 199 7.01 -9.53 10.55
N GLN A 200 6.79 -9.56 9.26
CA GLN A 200 6.45 -10.79 8.54
C GLN A 200 7.64 -11.68 8.14
N GLU A 201 8.86 -11.18 8.08
CA GLU A 201 10.05 -12.00 7.77
C GLU A 201 10.25 -13.22 8.71
N TYR A 202 9.54 -13.20 9.81
CA TYR A 202 9.70 -14.20 10.84
C TYR A 202 8.99 -15.52 10.56
N TYR A 203 7.96 -15.53 9.74
CA TYR A 203 7.14 -16.72 9.50
C TYR A 203 7.66 -17.61 8.37
N TYR A 204 8.62 -17.14 7.58
CA TYR A 204 9.17 -17.89 6.46
C TYR A 204 10.70 -17.90 6.52
N ASP A 205 11.24 -18.99 7.06
CA ASP A 205 12.66 -19.28 7.02
C ASP A 205 13.06 -19.54 5.56
N GLY A 206 13.63 -18.52 4.89
CA GLY A 206 14.31 -18.67 3.61
C GLY A 206 13.79 -17.95 2.38
N GLY A 207 12.92 -16.98 2.47
CA GLY A 207 12.53 -16.15 1.34
C GLY A 207 13.00 -14.71 1.52
N ASP A 208 13.85 -14.22 0.60
CA ASP A 208 14.15 -12.80 0.39
C ASP A 208 12.92 -12.06 -0.22
N GLU A 209 11.71 -12.46 0.13
CA GLU A 209 10.52 -11.84 -0.40
C GLU A 209 10.27 -10.53 0.34
N ASP A 210 10.26 -9.43 -0.41
CA ASP A 210 9.94 -8.07 0.04
C ASP A 210 8.47 -7.99 0.47
N TRP A 211 8.19 -8.53 1.65
CA TRP A 211 6.87 -8.38 2.25
C TRP A 211 6.62 -6.92 2.55
N THR A 212 5.51 -6.42 2.04
CA THR A 212 5.09 -5.05 2.29
C THR A 212 3.81 -5.01 3.10
N THR A 213 3.59 -3.91 3.79
CA THR A 213 2.38 -3.61 4.55
C THR A 213 1.89 -2.21 4.22
N LEU A 214 0.58 -2.00 4.33
CA LEU A 214 -0.02 -0.69 4.20
C LEU A 214 0.15 0.09 5.50
N ILE A 215 0.70 1.29 5.42
CA ILE A 215 0.68 2.25 6.52
C ILE A 215 -0.11 3.50 6.14
N THR A 216 -0.57 4.22 7.18
CA THR A 216 -1.31 5.47 7.03
C THR A 216 -0.61 6.57 7.83
N LEU A 217 -0.21 7.64 7.16
CA LEU A 217 0.43 8.79 7.76
C LEU A 217 -0.53 9.95 7.89
N HIS A 218 -0.56 10.59 9.05
CA HIS A 218 -1.34 11.79 9.31
C HIS A 218 -0.44 13.01 9.49
N ALA A 219 -0.93 14.20 9.11
CA ALA A 219 -0.24 15.44 9.41
C ALA A 219 -0.01 15.60 10.93
N ALA A 220 1.17 16.08 11.32
CA ALA A 220 1.55 16.20 12.74
C ALA A 220 0.56 17.06 13.58
N SER A 221 -0.18 17.96 12.93
CA SER A 221 -1.22 18.79 13.58
C SER A 221 -2.45 18.03 14.05
N THR A 222 -2.74 16.86 13.47
CA THR A 222 -3.88 16.02 13.85
C THR A 222 -3.60 15.21 15.12
N LEU A 223 -2.35 14.90 15.42
CA LEU A 223 -1.96 14.13 16.61
C LEU A 223 -2.05 14.93 17.93
N GLN A 224 -2.08 16.28 17.88
CA GLN A 224 -2.20 17.12 19.08
C GLN A 224 -3.62 17.24 19.64
N ASN A 225 -4.65 16.83 18.88
CA ASN A 225 -6.05 16.97 19.27
C ASN A 225 -6.71 15.66 19.74
N ALA A 226 -5.95 14.55 19.78
CA ALA A 226 -6.43 13.23 20.20
C ALA A 226 -5.95 12.83 21.61
N GLY A 227 -5.41 13.78 22.40
CA GLY A 227 -4.93 13.59 23.77
C GLY A 227 -5.96 14.05 24.82
#